data_87daa8d84b3154895f3d478163f54ee9
#
_entry.id   87daa8d84b3154895f3d478163f54ee9
#
_cell.length_a   1.000
_cell.length_b   1.000
_cell.length_c   1.000
_cell.angle_alpha   90.00
_cell.angle_beta   90.00
_cell.angle_gamma   90.00
#
_symmetry.space_group_name_H-M   'P 1'
#
loop_
_entity.id
_entity.type
_entity.pdbx_description
1 polymer ?
#
loop_
_entity_poly.entity_id
_entity_poly.type
_entity_poly.pdbx_seq_one_letter_code
_entity_poly.pdbx_strand_id
1 'polypeptide(L)'
;DKDTKLVSTKTYLLNNRVYVTNNATLTIEPGTVIRGGVGDIDYCGTLIITQGSKLIAEGTEKAPIVFTSEKAATVRKPGNWGGIIILGNAPVNKIDKDNKHVLTDFNLDTTKATYGGDKPEDNSGSLKYVRIEFAGKKINRSKEIDALILAGVGKKTALSHIQVSYSNGDAYQITGGEVAMNNVISFRNDDDDFDFSEGTQATLNNSIASNEIVGANNR
;
A
#
# COMPACT_ATOMS: atom_id res chain seq x y z
N ASP A 1 10.61 3.81 14.36
CA ASP A 1 11.62 4.83 14.60
C ASP A 1 13.05 4.29 14.63
N LYS A 2 13.24 3.00 14.37
CA LYS A 2 14.53 2.32 14.24
C LYS A 2 14.40 1.14 13.27
N ASP A 3 15.49 0.72 12.68
CA ASP A 3 15.52 -0.44 11.81
C ASP A 3 14.97 -1.67 12.52
N THR A 4 14.05 -2.33 11.86
CA THR A 4 13.30 -3.46 12.43
C THR A 4 13.22 -4.58 11.43
N LYS A 5 13.37 -5.82 11.88
CA LYS A 5 13.25 -7.01 11.03
C LYS A 5 12.13 -7.91 11.55
N LEU A 6 11.21 -8.26 10.67
CA LEU A 6 10.17 -9.26 10.91
C LEU A 6 10.64 -10.61 10.36
N VAL A 7 10.60 -11.64 11.19
CA VAL A 7 11.09 -12.98 10.84
C VAL A 7 9.93 -13.93 10.50
N SER A 8 10.15 -14.86 9.57
CA SER A 8 9.12 -15.75 9.05
C SER A 8 8.61 -16.80 10.07
N THR A 9 9.34 -16.99 11.16
CA THR A 9 8.93 -17.90 12.24
C THR A 9 7.82 -17.34 13.14
N LYS A 10 7.40 -16.09 12.91
CA LYS A 10 6.35 -15.38 13.68
C LYS A 10 5.28 -14.83 12.77
N THR A 11 4.07 -14.73 13.29
CA THR A 11 2.99 -13.92 12.69
C THR A 11 2.89 -12.59 13.43
N TYR A 12 2.71 -11.51 12.69
CA TYR A 12 2.64 -10.16 13.23
C TYR A 12 1.24 -9.62 13.08
N LEU A 13 0.81 -8.79 14.02
CA LEU A 13 -0.45 -8.05 13.96
C LEU A 13 -0.15 -6.56 13.86
N LEU A 14 -0.63 -5.93 12.81
CA LEU A 14 -0.75 -4.48 12.74
C LEU A 14 -1.97 -4.07 13.56
N ASN A 15 -1.74 -3.74 14.81
CA ASN A 15 -2.78 -3.28 15.71
C ASN A 15 -2.88 -1.77 15.57
N ASN A 16 -3.95 -1.28 14.92
CA ASN A 16 -4.08 0.13 14.59
C ASN A 16 -3.05 0.60 13.51
N ARG A 17 -2.77 1.89 13.41
CA ARG A 17 -1.83 2.48 12.47
C ARG A 17 -0.40 2.30 12.94
N VAL A 18 0.39 1.63 12.13
CA VAL A 18 1.82 1.38 12.39
C VAL A 18 2.66 2.21 11.45
N TYR A 19 3.43 3.15 12.00
CA TYR A 19 4.29 4.04 11.25
C TYR A 19 5.74 3.58 11.29
N VAL A 20 6.38 3.55 10.13
CA VAL A 20 7.85 3.46 10.00
C VAL A 20 8.36 4.88 9.75
N THR A 21 9.14 5.42 10.69
CA THR A 21 9.52 6.85 10.74
C THR A 21 11.03 7.01 10.92
N ASN A 22 11.51 8.25 10.85
CA ASN A 22 12.91 8.61 11.16
C ASN A 22 13.94 7.94 10.25
N ASN A 23 13.62 7.80 8.96
CA ASN A 23 14.45 7.13 7.96
C ASN A 23 14.74 5.65 8.30
N ALA A 24 13.96 5.05 9.18
CA ALA A 24 14.11 3.65 9.54
C ALA A 24 13.70 2.72 8.39
N THR A 25 14.27 1.53 8.39
CA THR A 25 13.94 0.46 7.46
C THR A 25 13.18 -0.66 8.17
N LEU A 26 12.00 -0.99 7.65
CA LEU A 26 11.28 -2.21 8.01
C LEU A 26 11.64 -3.31 7.00
N THR A 27 12.35 -4.33 7.45
CA THR A 27 12.69 -5.50 6.63
C THR A 27 11.82 -6.68 7.00
N ILE A 28 11.25 -7.37 6.00
CA ILE A 28 10.36 -8.51 6.20
C ILE A 28 10.96 -9.72 5.47
N GLU A 29 11.19 -10.81 6.21
CA GLU A 29 11.73 -12.05 5.63
C GLU A 29 10.70 -12.75 4.71
N PRO A 30 11.18 -13.46 3.66
CA PRO A 30 10.32 -14.31 2.83
C PRO A 30 9.46 -15.27 3.67
N GLY A 31 8.19 -15.42 3.29
CA GLY A 31 7.23 -16.30 3.98
C GLY A 31 6.60 -15.72 5.25
N THR A 32 6.93 -14.49 5.63
CA THR A 32 6.32 -13.85 6.78
C THR A 32 4.84 -13.53 6.52
N VAL A 33 3.99 -13.77 7.54
CA VAL A 33 2.58 -13.38 7.51
C VAL A 33 2.35 -12.19 8.45
N ILE A 34 1.79 -11.12 7.90
CA ILE A 34 1.39 -9.92 8.63
C ILE A 34 -0.14 -9.82 8.56
N ARG A 35 -0.77 -9.67 9.69
CA ARG A 35 -2.22 -9.53 9.82
C ARG A 35 -2.59 -8.09 10.13
N GLY A 36 -3.51 -7.52 9.36
CA GLY A 36 -4.12 -6.23 9.68
C GLY A 36 -5.27 -6.40 10.66
N GLY A 37 -5.22 -5.65 11.75
CA GLY A 37 -6.29 -5.61 12.75
C GLY A 37 -7.58 -5.05 12.18
N VAL A 38 -8.70 -5.66 12.53
CA VAL A 38 -10.04 -5.20 12.12
C VAL A 38 -10.50 -4.08 13.04
N GLY A 39 -10.99 -3.00 12.48
CA GLY A 39 -11.49 -1.85 13.22
C GLY A 39 -12.29 -0.93 12.33
N ASP A 40 -12.76 0.18 12.88
CA ASP A 40 -13.21 1.31 12.07
C ASP A 40 -12.01 2.03 11.43
N ILE A 41 -12.26 3.11 10.70
CA ILE A 41 -11.21 3.80 9.95
C ILE A 41 -10.08 4.33 10.85
N ASP A 42 -10.38 4.69 12.08
CA ASP A 42 -9.40 5.27 12.99
C ASP A 42 -8.53 4.20 13.68
N TYR A 43 -9.02 2.97 13.72
CA TYR A 43 -8.41 1.87 14.49
C TYR A 43 -8.07 0.63 13.66
N CYS A 44 -8.36 0.60 12.36
CA CYS A 44 -7.98 -0.55 11.52
C CYS A 44 -6.46 -0.61 11.33
N GLY A 45 -5.93 -1.83 11.27
CA GLY A 45 -4.53 -2.06 10.98
C GLY A 45 -4.13 -1.42 9.66
N THR A 46 -3.12 -0.56 9.66
CA THR A 46 -2.58 0.10 8.46
C THR A 46 -1.08 0.24 8.63
N LEU A 47 -0.30 -0.11 7.61
CA LEU A 47 1.15 0.10 7.61
C LEU A 47 1.49 1.37 6.83
N ILE A 48 2.14 2.33 7.47
CA ILE A 48 2.50 3.61 6.86
C ILE A 48 4.02 3.76 6.86
N ILE A 49 4.62 3.85 5.68
CA ILE A 49 6.04 4.14 5.48
C ILE A 49 6.16 5.63 5.19
N THR A 50 6.73 6.39 6.11
CA THR A 50 6.85 7.84 5.97
C THR A 50 8.02 8.23 5.09
N GLN A 51 8.04 9.46 4.60
CA GLN A 51 9.12 9.98 3.76
C GLN A 51 10.50 9.67 4.34
N GLY A 52 11.41 9.17 3.50
CA GLY A 52 12.77 8.80 3.86
C GLY A 52 12.91 7.42 4.52
N SER A 53 11.83 6.86 5.08
CA SER A 53 11.80 5.50 5.60
C SER A 53 11.61 4.47 4.48
N LYS A 54 11.87 3.19 4.75
CA LYS A 54 11.83 2.13 3.73
C LYS A 54 11.08 0.90 4.19
N LEU A 55 10.43 0.26 3.22
CA LEU A 55 9.91 -1.09 3.35
C LEU A 55 10.70 -2.03 2.42
N ILE A 56 11.39 -3.00 3.01
CA ILE A 56 12.06 -4.08 2.29
C ILE A 56 11.26 -5.36 2.53
N ALA A 57 10.39 -5.70 1.58
CA ALA A 57 9.51 -6.85 1.63
C ALA A 57 9.79 -7.74 0.40
N GLU A 58 10.87 -8.51 0.45
CA GLU A 58 11.32 -9.35 -0.65
C GLU A 58 11.04 -10.81 -0.34
N GLY A 59 9.84 -11.27 -0.70
CA GLY A 59 9.50 -12.68 -0.70
C GLY A 59 10.13 -13.44 -1.86
N THR A 60 9.72 -14.69 -2.02
CA THR A 60 10.07 -15.55 -3.15
C THR A 60 8.82 -16.22 -3.70
N GLU A 61 8.88 -16.80 -4.89
CA GLU A 61 7.78 -17.57 -5.47
C GLU A 61 7.26 -18.65 -4.51
N LYS A 62 8.17 -19.36 -3.83
CA LYS A 62 7.82 -20.43 -2.88
C LYS A 62 7.51 -19.95 -1.47
N ALA A 63 7.89 -18.73 -1.12
CA ALA A 63 7.71 -18.13 0.19
C ALA A 63 7.31 -16.65 0.05
N PRO A 64 6.12 -16.34 -0.50
CA PRO A 64 5.66 -14.97 -0.61
C PRO A 64 5.44 -14.36 0.78
N ILE A 65 5.59 -13.05 0.88
CA ILE A 65 5.18 -12.29 2.05
C ILE A 65 3.68 -12.02 1.93
N VAL A 66 2.91 -12.26 2.98
CA VAL A 66 1.45 -12.13 2.95
C VAL A 66 0.98 -11.11 3.97
N PHE A 67 0.36 -10.06 3.50
CA PHE A 67 -0.43 -9.13 4.31
C PHE A 67 -1.91 -9.48 4.16
N THR A 68 -2.59 -9.77 5.26
CA THR A 68 -3.99 -10.25 5.21
C THR A 68 -4.76 -9.84 6.46
N SER A 69 -6.06 -10.09 6.49
CA SER A 69 -6.90 -9.82 7.67
C SER A 69 -6.53 -10.69 8.87
N GLU A 70 -6.67 -10.15 10.09
CA GLU A 70 -6.57 -10.93 11.34
C GLU A 70 -7.69 -11.95 11.50
N LYS A 71 -8.81 -11.78 10.79
CA LYS A 71 -9.95 -12.73 10.85
C LYS A 71 -9.54 -14.12 10.38
N ALA A 72 -10.26 -15.12 10.86
CA ALA A 72 -10.15 -16.48 10.34
C ALA A 72 -10.47 -16.53 8.83
N ALA A 73 -9.82 -17.41 8.08
CA ALA A 73 -9.91 -17.44 6.61
C ALA A 73 -11.36 -17.54 6.09
N THR A 74 -12.23 -18.24 6.81
CA THR A 74 -13.64 -18.44 6.43
C THR A 74 -14.54 -17.22 6.58
N VAL A 75 -14.07 -16.17 7.25
CA VAL A 75 -14.87 -14.95 7.54
C VAL A 75 -14.16 -13.65 7.13
N ARG A 76 -13.10 -13.75 6.35
CA ARG A 76 -12.43 -12.58 5.77
C ARG A 76 -13.31 -11.92 4.73
N LYS A 77 -13.28 -10.60 4.69
CA LYS A 77 -14.04 -9.79 3.74
C LYS A 77 -13.19 -8.61 3.26
N PRO A 78 -13.43 -8.08 2.05
CA PRO A 78 -12.89 -6.80 1.63
C PRO A 78 -13.08 -5.73 2.72
N GLY A 79 -12.12 -4.84 2.89
CA GLY A 79 -12.18 -3.77 3.90
C GLY A 79 -11.97 -4.21 5.34
N ASN A 80 -11.47 -5.41 5.61
CA ASN A 80 -11.21 -5.85 6.99
C ASN A 80 -10.12 -5.04 7.68
N TRP A 81 -9.15 -4.52 6.93
CA TRP A 81 -8.05 -3.68 7.42
C TRP A 81 -7.71 -2.58 6.40
N GLY A 82 -6.85 -1.61 6.77
CA GLY A 82 -6.59 -0.46 5.93
C GLY A 82 -5.81 -0.81 4.68
N GLY A 83 -4.58 -1.26 4.81
CA GLY A 83 -3.67 -1.49 3.69
C GLY A 83 -2.26 -1.02 3.99
N ILE A 84 -1.49 -0.77 2.93
CA ILE A 84 -0.11 -0.29 2.99
C ILE A 84 -0.03 1.06 2.29
N ILE A 85 0.54 2.07 2.96
CA ILE A 85 0.76 3.42 2.45
C ILE A 85 2.26 3.68 2.42
N ILE A 86 2.80 4.05 1.26
CA ILE A 86 4.21 4.42 1.09
C ILE A 86 4.29 5.86 0.60
N LEU A 87 4.96 6.71 1.39
CA LEU A 87 5.09 8.13 1.15
C LEU A 87 6.54 8.45 0.75
N GLY A 88 6.75 8.85 -0.49
CA GLY A 88 8.06 9.16 -1.06
C GLY A 88 8.30 10.65 -1.26
N ASN A 89 9.48 10.97 -1.79
CA ASN A 89 9.94 12.34 -2.02
C ASN A 89 10.00 12.72 -3.52
N ALA A 90 9.39 11.91 -4.41
CA ALA A 90 9.36 12.21 -5.84
C ALA A 90 8.30 13.29 -6.16
N PRO A 91 8.46 14.00 -7.28
CA PRO A 91 7.56 15.10 -7.66
C PRO A 91 6.10 14.66 -7.81
N VAL A 92 5.20 15.58 -7.43
CA VAL A 92 3.76 15.51 -7.67
C VAL A 92 3.33 16.79 -8.36
N ASN A 93 2.27 16.76 -9.17
CA ASN A 93 1.85 17.95 -9.93
C ASN A 93 0.91 18.89 -9.17
N LYS A 94 0.41 18.46 -8.04
CA LYS A 94 -0.45 19.27 -7.18
C LYS A 94 0.46 19.99 -6.19
N ILE A 95 0.80 21.22 -6.48
CA ILE A 95 1.83 21.97 -5.78
C ILE A 95 1.20 22.83 -4.69
N ASP A 96 1.55 22.60 -3.43
CA ASP A 96 1.56 23.65 -2.43
C ASP A 96 2.93 24.36 -2.42
N LYS A 97 3.12 25.31 -1.51
CA LYS A 97 4.30 26.20 -1.49
C LYS A 97 5.66 25.49 -1.47
N ASP A 98 5.70 24.21 -1.10
CA ASP A 98 6.94 23.45 -0.85
C ASP A 98 7.04 22.18 -1.73
N ASN A 99 6.24 22.03 -2.78
CA ASN A 99 6.10 20.80 -3.58
C ASN A 99 5.78 19.57 -2.73
N LYS A 100 5.12 19.75 -1.60
CA LYS A 100 4.75 18.70 -0.68
C LYS A 100 3.25 18.66 -0.48
N HIS A 101 2.75 17.48 -0.32
CA HIS A 101 1.36 17.22 -0.01
C HIS A 101 1.21 16.48 1.31
N VAL A 102 0.07 16.64 1.93
CA VAL A 102 -0.33 15.88 3.10
C VAL A 102 -1.50 14.98 2.72
N LEU A 103 -1.36 13.70 2.94
CA LEU A 103 -2.43 12.74 2.78
C LEU A 103 -3.43 12.93 3.94
N THR A 104 -4.49 13.69 3.69
CA THR A 104 -5.44 14.10 4.75
C THR A 104 -6.67 13.21 4.84
N ASP A 105 -6.91 12.38 3.82
CA ASP A 105 -8.19 11.70 3.65
C ASP A 105 -8.46 10.59 4.67
N PHE A 106 -7.47 10.16 5.43
CA PHE A 106 -7.55 8.97 6.29
C PHE A 106 -7.32 9.24 7.77
N ASN A 107 -7.53 10.47 8.24
CA ASN A 107 -7.22 10.86 9.64
C ASN A 107 -5.80 10.42 10.08
N LEU A 108 -4.83 10.45 9.18
CA LEU A 108 -3.44 10.17 9.52
C LEU A 108 -2.87 11.30 10.37
N ASP A 109 -1.82 11.00 11.11
CA ASP A 109 -1.00 12.03 11.72
C ASP A 109 -0.38 12.91 10.62
N THR A 110 -0.92 14.11 10.44
CA THR A 110 -0.53 15.02 9.35
C THR A 110 0.95 15.38 9.36
N THR A 111 1.61 15.29 10.51
CA THR A 111 3.05 15.51 10.62
C THR A 111 3.87 14.35 10.02
N LYS A 112 3.24 13.21 9.78
CA LYS A 112 3.85 11.98 9.24
C LYS A 112 3.25 11.56 7.90
N ALA A 113 2.22 12.25 7.43
CA ALA A 113 1.48 11.89 6.23
C ALA A 113 1.90 12.74 5.00
N THR A 114 3.05 13.40 5.07
CA THR A 114 3.58 14.22 3.97
C THR A 114 4.20 13.34 2.89
N TYR A 115 3.95 13.67 1.62
CA TYR A 115 4.57 13.05 0.45
C TYR A 115 4.90 14.10 -0.61
N GLY A 116 5.60 13.70 -1.68
CA GLY A 116 6.05 14.61 -2.72
C GLY A 116 7.33 15.36 -2.37
N GLY A 117 7.92 16.01 -3.34
CA GLY A 117 9.17 16.73 -3.22
C GLY A 117 9.87 16.91 -4.56
N ASP A 118 11.19 16.91 -4.55
CA ASP A 118 12.05 17.19 -5.71
C ASP A 118 13.01 16.05 -6.07
N LYS A 119 12.75 14.82 -5.56
CA LYS A 119 13.66 13.68 -5.74
C LYS A 119 13.03 12.59 -6.64
N PRO A 120 13.05 12.71 -7.98
CA PRO A 120 12.50 11.68 -8.86
C PRO A 120 13.15 10.30 -8.67
N GLU A 121 14.40 10.28 -8.21
CA GLU A 121 15.14 9.05 -7.89
C GLU A 121 14.89 8.56 -6.44
N ASP A 122 13.80 8.98 -5.79
CA ASP A 122 13.46 8.52 -4.45
C ASP A 122 13.41 7.00 -4.36
N ASN A 123 13.80 6.47 -3.20
CA ASN A 123 13.85 5.04 -2.91
C ASN A 123 13.16 4.75 -1.58
N SER A 124 11.93 4.35 -1.65
CA SER A 124 11.10 3.94 -0.50
C SER A 124 11.23 2.44 -0.18
N GLY A 125 12.12 1.72 -0.86
CA GLY A 125 12.43 0.30 -0.59
C GLY A 125 12.11 -0.64 -1.74
N SER A 126 11.68 -1.86 -1.40
CA SER A 126 11.34 -2.89 -2.38
C SER A 126 10.19 -3.78 -1.92
N LEU A 127 9.27 -4.08 -2.84
CA LEU A 127 8.22 -5.09 -2.69
C LEU A 127 8.36 -6.12 -3.81
N LYS A 128 8.61 -7.37 -3.44
CA LYS A 128 8.75 -8.48 -4.38
C LYS A 128 8.11 -9.75 -3.82
N TYR A 129 7.31 -10.43 -4.64
CA TYR A 129 6.49 -11.58 -4.20
C TYR A 129 5.71 -11.28 -2.93
N VAL A 130 4.88 -10.23 -3.00
CA VAL A 130 4.01 -9.77 -1.92
C VAL A 130 2.55 -9.98 -2.29
N ARG A 131 1.77 -10.49 -1.35
CA ARG A 131 0.31 -10.57 -1.46
C ARG A 131 -0.33 -9.64 -0.44
N ILE A 132 -1.28 -8.83 -0.88
CA ILE A 132 -2.08 -7.93 -0.04
C ILE A 132 -3.54 -8.35 -0.22
N GLU A 133 -4.17 -8.80 0.87
CA GLU A 133 -5.49 -9.44 0.80
C GLU A 133 -6.47 -8.81 1.79
N PHE A 134 -7.72 -8.59 1.36
CA PHE A 134 -8.83 -8.11 2.19
C PHE A 134 -8.61 -6.73 2.83
N ALA A 135 -7.81 -5.90 2.19
CA ALA A 135 -7.53 -4.52 2.56
C ALA A 135 -8.59 -3.55 2.00
N GLY A 136 -8.29 -2.25 2.00
CA GLY A 136 -9.13 -1.27 1.35
C GLY A 136 -10.29 -0.81 2.22
N LYS A 137 -10.03 -0.09 3.30
CA LYS A 137 -11.07 0.31 4.26
C LYS A 137 -11.89 1.50 3.77
N LYS A 138 -13.17 1.30 3.47
CA LYS A 138 -14.10 2.42 3.18
C LYS A 138 -14.40 3.24 4.43
N ILE A 139 -14.32 4.55 4.27
CA ILE A 139 -14.65 5.56 5.28
C ILE A 139 -16.11 6.00 5.07
N ASN A 140 -16.46 6.29 3.83
CA ASN A 140 -17.80 6.66 3.38
C ASN A 140 -17.92 6.36 1.87
N ARG A 141 -18.95 6.90 1.20
CA ARG A 141 -19.16 6.68 -0.24
C ARG A 141 -18.09 7.26 -1.18
N SER A 142 -17.28 8.22 -0.69
CA SER A 142 -16.32 8.97 -1.49
C SER A 142 -14.90 8.94 -0.93
N LYS A 143 -14.66 8.22 0.16
CA LYS A 143 -13.35 8.14 0.81
C LYS A 143 -13.08 6.74 1.33
N GLU A 144 -11.91 6.24 1.00
CA GLU A 144 -11.43 4.92 1.40
C GLU A 144 -9.91 4.91 1.53
N ILE A 145 -9.38 3.95 2.26
CA ILE A 145 -7.96 3.61 2.21
C ILE A 145 -7.84 2.48 1.19
N ASP A 146 -6.99 2.62 0.19
CA ASP A 146 -6.77 1.59 -0.82
C ASP A 146 -5.79 0.53 -0.33
N ALA A 147 -5.75 -0.61 -1.00
CA ALA A 147 -4.92 -1.72 -0.53
C ALA A 147 -3.43 -1.40 -0.57
N LEU A 148 -2.94 -0.77 -1.64
CA LEU A 148 -1.58 -0.27 -1.76
C LEU A 148 -1.58 1.14 -2.32
N ILE A 149 -1.21 2.11 -1.48
CA ILE A 149 -1.06 3.52 -1.85
C ILE A 149 0.42 3.84 -2.00
N LEU A 150 0.80 4.36 -3.18
CA LEU A 150 2.14 4.85 -3.52
C LEU A 150 2.05 6.35 -3.80
N ALA A 151 2.35 7.19 -2.81
CA ALA A 151 2.24 8.63 -2.93
C ALA A 151 3.62 9.29 -3.01
N GLY A 152 3.93 9.95 -4.15
CA GLY A 152 5.23 10.57 -4.39
C GLY A 152 6.41 9.59 -4.37
N VAL A 153 6.19 8.35 -4.75
CA VAL A 153 7.24 7.31 -4.76
C VAL A 153 8.07 7.42 -6.04
N GLY A 154 9.38 7.27 -5.93
CA GLY A 154 10.31 7.50 -7.04
C GLY A 154 10.90 6.24 -7.67
N LYS A 155 11.66 6.46 -8.75
CA LYS A 155 12.20 5.43 -9.68
C LYS A 155 13.00 4.32 -9.04
N LYS A 156 13.69 4.59 -7.92
CA LYS A 156 14.54 3.59 -7.27
C LYS A 156 13.78 2.66 -6.34
N THR A 157 12.48 2.85 -6.18
CA THR A 157 11.62 1.91 -5.45
C THR A 157 11.32 0.72 -6.35
N ALA A 158 11.70 -0.48 -5.91
CA ALA A 158 11.56 -1.69 -6.71
C ALA A 158 10.22 -2.38 -6.43
N LEU A 159 9.37 -2.53 -7.46
CA LEU A 159 8.02 -3.08 -7.33
C LEU A 159 7.82 -4.20 -8.34
N SER A 160 7.71 -5.44 -7.87
CA SER A 160 7.50 -6.58 -8.76
C SER A 160 6.80 -7.76 -8.08
N HIS A 161 6.05 -8.55 -8.86
CA HIS A 161 5.35 -9.74 -8.38
C HIS A 161 4.46 -9.43 -7.15
N ILE A 162 3.64 -8.41 -7.29
CA ILE A 162 2.70 -7.98 -6.25
C ILE A 162 1.29 -8.39 -6.67
N GLN A 163 0.56 -9.01 -5.77
CA GLN A 163 -0.85 -9.34 -5.95
C GLN A 163 -1.67 -8.62 -4.89
N VAL A 164 -2.65 -7.84 -5.33
CA VAL A 164 -3.73 -7.30 -4.48
C VAL A 164 -4.99 -8.09 -4.76
N SER A 165 -5.69 -8.52 -3.71
CA SER A 165 -6.91 -9.32 -3.85
C SER A 165 -7.93 -8.93 -2.79
N TYR A 166 -9.20 -8.84 -3.23
CA TYR A 166 -10.32 -8.58 -2.35
C TYR A 166 -10.18 -7.26 -1.58
N SER A 167 -9.73 -6.19 -2.24
CA SER A 167 -9.77 -4.84 -1.68
C SER A 167 -11.20 -4.30 -1.73
N ASN A 168 -11.60 -3.51 -0.75
CA ASN A 168 -12.89 -2.80 -0.77
C ASN A 168 -12.77 -1.39 -1.38
N GLY A 169 -11.56 -0.83 -1.48
CA GLY A 169 -11.18 0.32 -2.29
C GLY A 169 -10.33 -0.14 -3.46
N ASP A 170 -9.57 0.78 -4.05
CA ASP A 170 -8.68 0.46 -5.16
C ASP A 170 -7.65 -0.59 -4.78
N ALA A 171 -7.23 -1.37 -5.77
CA ALA A 171 -6.12 -2.28 -5.57
C ALA A 171 -4.79 -1.51 -5.44
N TYR A 172 -4.53 -0.64 -6.39
CA TYR A 172 -3.32 0.18 -6.46
C TYR A 172 -3.69 1.63 -6.69
N GLN A 173 -3.40 2.51 -5.74
CA GLN A 173 -3.47 3.96 -5.93
C GLN A 173 -2.05 4.52 -6.07
N ILE A 174 -1.76 5.17 -7.19
CA ILE A 174 -0.47 5.78 -7.47
C ILE A 174 -0.68 7.30 -7.64
N THR A 175 -0.21 8.07 -6.67
CA THR A 175 -0.43 9.51 -6.57
C THR A 175 0.87 10.27 -6.76
N GLY A 176 1.06 10.88 -7.92
CA GLY A 176 2.33 11.50 -8.31
C GLY A 176 3.49 10.51 -8.35
N GLY A 177 4.71 11.03 -8.40
CA GLY A 177 5.92 10.22 -8.45
C GLY A 177 6.18 9.54 -9.78
N GLU A 178 7.17 8.63 -9.78
CA GLU A 178 7.54 7.86 -10.97
C GLU A 178 7.91 6.43 -10.59
N VAL A 179 7.07 5.47 -10.94
CA VAL A 179 7.23 4.07 -10.54
C VAL A 179 7.16 3.12 -11.74
N ALA A 180 7.92 2.05 -11.68
CA ALA A 180 7.80 0.92 -12.59
C ALA A 180 7.36 -0.32 -11.81
N MET A 181 6.20 -0.86 -12.16
CA MET A 181 5.65 -2.08 -11.58
C MET A 181 5.67 -3.21 -12.60
N ASN A 182 6.21 -4.36 -12.20
CA ASN A 182 6.36 -5.51 -13.08
C ASN A 182 5.65 -6.73 -12.49
N ASN A 183 4.89 -7.47 -13.32
CA ASN A 183 4.19 -8.68 -12.90
C ASN A 183 3.25 -8.42 -11.72
N VAL A 184 2.31 -7.50 -11.88
CA VAL A 184 1.33 -7.14 -10.84
C VAL A 184 -0.05 -7.68 -11.18
N ILE A 185 -0.77 -8.09 -10.15
CA ILE A 185 -2.10 -8.69 -10.28
C ILE A 185 -3.07 -7.92 -9.39
N SER A 186 -4.18 -7.48 -9.98
CA SER A 186 -5.38 -7.05 -9.28
C SER A 186 -6.45 -8.12 -9.44
N PHE A 187 -7.00 -8.62 -8.33
CA PHE A 187 -7.93 -9.75 -8.36
C PHE A 187 -9.13 -9.54 -7.43
N ARG A 188 -10.34 -9.43 -8.04
CA ARG A 188 -11.62 -9.32 -7.32
C ARG A 188 -11.66 -8.19 -6.30
N ASN A 189 -11.29 -6.99 -6.72
CA ASN A 189 -11.39 -5.79 -5.91
C ASN A 189 -12.72 -5.09 -6.19
N ASP A 190 -13.23 -4.36 -5.21
CA ASP A 190 -14.58 -3.76 -5.28
C ASP A 190 -14.59 -2.39 -5.98
N ASP A 191 -13.42 -1.75 -6.18
CA ASP A 191 -13.26 -0.48 -6.87
C ASP A 191 -12.19 -0.59 -7.97
N ASP A 192 -11.41 0.46 -8.27
CA ASP A 192 -10.48 0.48 -9.37
C ASP A 192 -9.31 -0.52 -9.19
N ASP A 193 -8.88 -1.12 -10.29
CA ASP A 193 -7.70 -1.99 -10.29
C ASP A 193 -6.42 -1.15 -10.17
N PHE A 194 -6.39 -0.01 -10.87
CA PHE A 194 -5.27 0.94 -10.87
C PHE A 194 -5.80 2.37 -10.97
N ASP A 195 -5.66 3.17 -9.93
CA ASP A 195 -5.91 4.61 -9.95
C ASP A 195 -4.59 5.39 -10.09
N PHE A 196 -4.57 6.34 -11.02
CA PHE A 196 -3.42 7.20 -11.29
C PHE A 196 -3.81 8.66 -11.15
N SER A 197 -3.18 9.37 -10.24
CA SER A 197 -3.50 10.75 -9.93
C SER A 197 -2.26 11.64 -9.76
N GLU A 198 -2.46 12.95 -9.66
CA GLU A 198 -1.45 13.96 -9.34
C GLU A 198 -0.19 13.91 -10.22
N GLY A 199 -0.35 13.65 -11.53
CA GLY A 199 0.74 13.65 -12.49
C GLY A 199 1.71 12.49 -12.37
N THR A 200 1.24 11.38 -11.86
CA THR A 200 2.05 10.16 -11.77
C THR A 200 2.62 9.74 -13.12
N GLN A 201 3.85 9.28 -13.13
CA GLN A 201 4.51 8.65 -14.27
C GLN A 201 4.72 7.18 -13.93
N ALA A 202 3.75 6.33 -14.29
CA ALA A 202 3.80 4.92 -13.99
C ALA A 202 4.02 4.08 -15.25
N THR A 203 4.85 3.03 -15.12
CA THR A 203 5.00 2.00 -16.12
C THR A 203 4.52 0.68 -15.55
N LEU A 204 3.52 0.06 -16.19
CA LEU A 204 3.03 -1.26 -15.84
C LEU A 204 3.48 -2.27 -16.90
N ASN A 205 4.25 -3.27 -16.49
CA ASN A 205 4.68 -4.37 -17.35
C ASN A 205 4.10 -5.70 -16.84
N ASN A 206 3.48 -6.48 -17.74
CA ASN A 206 2.87 -7.77 -17.40
C ASN A 206 1.85 -7.65 -16.26
N SER A 207 0.88 -6.74 -16.40
CA SER A 207 -0.16 -6.50 -15.40
C SER A 207 -1.44 -7.24 -15.78
N ILE A 208 -2.13 -7.79 -14.78
CA ILE A 208 -3.41 -8.48 -14.95
C ILE A 208 -4.42 -7.87 -13.99
N ALA A 209 -5.57 -7.47 -14.52
CA ALA A 209 -6.76 -7.11 -13.75
C ALA A 209 -7.85 -8.15 -14.02
N SER A 210 -8.42 -8.72 -12.97
CA SER A 210 -9.48 -9.74 -13.09
C SER A 210 -10.51 -9.56 -11.99
N ASN A 211 -11.66 -9.02 -12.36
CA ASN A 211 -12.81 -8.83 -11.47
C ASN A 211 -13.98 -9.72 -11.84
N GLU A 212 -14.85 -10.04 -10.90
CA GLU A 212 -16.12 -10.68 -11.20
C GLU A 212 -17.00 -9.68 -11.99
N ILE A 213 -17.68 -10.18 -13.02
CA ILE A 213 -18.77 -9.43 -13.66
C ILE A 213 -19.93 -9.45 -12.67
N VAL A 214 -19.95 -8.53 -11.72
CA VAL A 214 -21.15 -8.25 -10.93
C VAL A 214 -22.11 -7.53 -11.88
N GLY A 215 -23.31 -8.10 -12.06
CA GLY A 215 -24.27 -7.60 -13.03
C GLY A 215 -24.46 -6.09 -12.93
N ALA A 216 -24.79 -5.46 -14.05
CA ALA A 216 -24.78 -4.01 -14.37
C ALA A 216 -25.53 -3.05 -13.39
N ASN A 217 -25.88 -3.46 -12.20
CA ASN A 217 -26.65 -2.68 -11.23
C ASN A 217 -25.83 -2.19 -10.01
N ASN A 218 -24.52 -2.40 -9.96
CA ASN A 218 -23.68 -2.01 -8.83
C ASN A 218 -22.40 -1.28 -9.30
N ARG A 219 -22.60 -0.23 -10.10
CA ARG A 219 -21.58 0.78 -10.35
C ARG A 219 -22.13 2.14 -9.99
#